data_a1729e0c6362aab0286ba0cf3193a634
#
_entry.id   a1729e0c6362aab0286ba0cf3193a634
#
_cell.length_a   1.000
_cell.length_b   1.000
_cell.length_c   1.000
_cell.angle_alpha   90.00
_cell.angle_beta   90.00
_cell.angle_gamma   90.00
#
_symmetry.space_group_name_H-M   'P 1'
#
loop_
_entity.id
_entity.type
_entity.pdbx_description
1 polymer ?
#
loop_
_entity_poly.entity_id
_entity_poly.type
_entity_poly.pdbx_seq_one_letter_code
_entity_poly.pdbx_strand_id
1 'polypeptide(L)'
;MKKCRITVMKVARYDDLIEKYENPIEHACDMKEGQVFIANGWARPEGLCLSAWESMSPFVLALSHGGGNFYDGWMKTPRSAMISCNDGFRPVSFLIEALEEEAE
;
A
#
# COMPACT_ATOMS: atom_id res chain seq x y z
N MET A 1 -13.67 5.99 13.47
CA MET A 1 -12.60 5.46 12.59
C MET A 1 -12.47 6.35 11.37
N LYS A 2 -11.26 6.77 11.05
CA LYS A 2 -11.02 7.65 9.90
C LYS A 2 -10.83 6.83 8.63
N LYS A 3 -11.16 7.42 7.48
CA LYS A 3 -10.80 6.84 6.19
C LYS A 3 -9.31 7.02 5.92
N CYS A 4 -8.75 6.17 5.09
CA CYS A 4 -7.37 6.31 4.62
C CYS A 4 -7.35 6.37 3.11
N ARG A 5 -6.48 7.23 2.57
CA ARG A 5 -6.20 7.27 1.13
C ARG A 5 -4.95 6.47 0.86
N ILE A 6 -5.04 5.57 -0.10
CA ILE A 6 -3.93 4.72 -0.53
C ILE A 6 -3.63 5.07 -1.98
N THR A 7 -2.41 5.57 -2.22
CA THR A 7 -1.99 5.99 -3.56
C THR A 7 -0.85 5.12 -4.04
N VAL A 8 -0.96 4.59 -5.27
CA VAL A 8 0.15 3.88 -5.91
C VAL A 8 1.21 4.89 -6.32
N MET A 9 2.37 4.83 -5.69
CA MET A 9 3.43 5.82 -5.89
C MET A 9 4.48 5.37 -6.90
N LYS A 10 4.87 4.10 -6.85
CA LYS A 10 5.88 3.55 -7.74
C LYS A 10 5.61 2.08 -8.01
N VAL A 11 5.88 1.67 -9.25
CA VAL A 11 5.88 0.27 -9.65
C VAL A 11 7.32 -0.05 -10.07
N ALA A 12 8.02 -0.80 -9.24
CA ALA A 12 9.40 -1.19 -9.53
C ALA A 12 9.44 -2.51 -10.29
N ARG A 13 10.57 -2.79 -10.91
CA ARG A 13 10.79 -4.03 -11.62
C ARG A 13 12.28 -4.39 -11.56
N TYR A 14 12.58 -5.58 -11.07
CA TYR A 14 13.94 -6.07 -10.94
C TYR A 14 14.19 -7.14 -11.99
N ASP A 15 14.56 -6.73 -13.20
CA ASP A 15 14.73 -7.61 -14.37
C ASP A 15 15.75 -8.73 -14.12
N ASP A 16 16.81 -8.45 -13.41
CA ASP A 16 17.84 -9.44 -13.08
C ASP A 16 17.30 -10.56 -12.20
N LEU A 17 16.48 -10.22 -11.21
CA LEU A 17 15.87 -11.21 -10.32
C LEU A 17 14.78 -12.00 -11.04
N ILE A 18 14.00 -11.32 -11.87
CA ILE A 18 12.94 -11.95 -12.66
C ILE A 18 13.54 -13.00 -13.60
N GLU A 19 14.57 -12.62 -14.35
CA GLU A 19 15.21 -13.52 -15.29
C GLU A 19 15.81 -14.75 -14.62
N LYS A 20 16.40 -14.56 -13.43
CA LYS A 20 17.12 -15.63 -12.75
C LYS A 20 16.23 -16.57 -11.96
N TYR A 21 15.15 -16.05 -11.37
CA TYR A 21 14.41 -16.80 -10.37
C TYR A 21 12.91 -16.98 -10.64
N GLU A 22 12.29 -16.13 -11.44
CA GLU A 22 10.85 -16.20 -11.64
C GLU A 22 10.50 -17.06 -12.86
N ASN A 23 9.51 -17.92 -12.72
CA ASN A 23 8.95 -18.63 -13.86
C ASN A 23 8.15 -17.64 -14.71
N PRO A 24 8.06 -17.88 -16.05
CA PRO A 24 7.24 -17.02 -16.90
C PRO A 24 5.79 -16.95 -16.40
N ILE A 25 5.24 -15.74 -16.35
CA ILE A 25 3.86 -15.50 -15.96
C ILE A 25 3.17 -14.67 -17.04
N GLU A 26 1.88 -14.94 -17.27
CA GLU A 26 1.11 -14.20 -18.27
C GLU A 26 0.76 -12.81 -17.77
N HIS A 27 0.40 -12.71 -16.48
CA HIS A 27 -0.04 -11.46 -15.89
C HIS A 27 0.76 -11.14 -14.65
N ALA A 28 1.43 -10.01 -14.69
CA ALA A 28 1.98 -9.40 -13.50
C ALA A 28 0.89 -8.55 -12.83
N CYS A 29 1.24 -7.86 -11.75
CA CYS A 29 0.37 -6.90 -11.12
C CYS A 29 -0.04 -5.79 -12.11
N ASP A 30 -1.30 -5.40 -12.10
CA ASP A 30 -1.85 -4.35 -12.96
C ASP A 30 -1.95 -2.99 -12.27
N MET A 31 -1.33 -2.84 -11.10
CA MET A 31 -1.29 -1.55 -10.41
C MET A 31 -0.51 -0.52 -11.23
N LYS A 32 -1.02 0.69 -11.29
CA LYS A 32 -0.42 1.78 -12.06
C LYS A 32 -0.20 2.99 -11.18
N GLU A 33 0.93 3.66 -11.38
CA GLU A 33 1.25 4.88 -10.66
C GLU A 33 0.12 5.90 -10.77
N GLY A 34 -0.24 6.50 -9.64
CA GLY A 34 -1.30 7.48 -9.57
C GLY A 34 -2.68 6.92 -9.24
N GLN A 35 -2.88 5.61 -9.27
CA GLN A 35 -4.15 5.04 -8.82
C GLN A 35 -4.39 5.34 -7.35
N VAL A 36 -5.64 5.63 -7.00
CA VAL A 36 -6.04 5.97 -5.63
C VAL A 36 -7.15 5.03 -5.18
N PHE A 37 -7.00 4.53 -3.96
CA PHE A 37 -8.01 3.72 -3.29
C PHE A 37 -8.35 4.37 -1.96
N ILE A 38 -9.61 4.33 -1.58
CA ILE A 38 -10.05 4.84 -0.28
C ILE A 38 -10.45 3.65 0.59
N ALA A 39 -9.74 3.48 1.69
CA ALA A 39 -10.11 2.49 2.70
C ALA A 39 -11.14 3.12 3.64
N ASN A 40 -12.34 2.57 3.63
CA ASN A 40 -13.44 3.02 4.47
C ASN A 40 -13.45 2.18 5.75
N GLY A 41 -12.64 2.59 6.71
CA GLY A 41 -12.35 1.77 7.88
C GLY A 41 -11.30 0.72 7.54
N TRP A 42 -11.48 -0.50 8.03
CA TRP A 42 -10.49 -1.57 7.90
C TRP A 42 -10.91 -2.67 6.92
N ALA A 43 -11.62 -2.29 5.88
CA ALA A 43 -11.99 -3.23 4.81
C ALA A 43 -11.13 -2.98 3.57
N ARG A 44 -10.71 -4.06 2.92
CA ARG A 44 -9.93 -3.94 1.68
C ARG A 44 -10.74 -3.17 0.64
N PRO A 45 -10.20 -2.09 0.09
CA PRO A 45 -10.86 -1.38 -1.00
C PRO A 45 -11.03 -2.28 -2.22
N GLU A 46 -12.14 -2.12 -2.93
CA GLU A 46 -12.39 -2.86 -4.15
C GLU A 46 -11.30 -2.55 -5.18
N GLY A 47 -10.82 -3.57 -5.84
CA GLY A 47 -9.77 -3.46 -6.86
C GLY A 47 -8.35 -3.47 -6.33
N LEU A 48 -8.15 -3.35 -5.02
CA LEU A 48 -6.82 -3.41 -4.43
C LEU A 48 -6.39 -4.86 -4.28
N CYS A 49 -5.18 -5.16 -4.73
CA CYS A 49 -4.57 -6.48 -4.68
C CYS A 49 -4.53 -7.02 -3.24
N LEU A 50 -4.92 -8.28 -3.06
CA LEU A 50 -4.94 -8.89 -1.72
C LEU A 50 -3.55 -8.95 -1.09
N SER A 51 -2.52 -9.29 -1.85
CA SER A 51 -1.16 -9.36 -1.29
C SER A 51 -0.67 -7.99 -0.84
N ALA A 52 -1.02 -6.94 -1.56
CA ALA A 52 -0.72 -5.57 -1.15
C ALA A 52 -1.48 -5.21 0.13
N TRP A 53 -2.76 -5.58 0.19
CA TRP A 53 -3.58 -5.33 1.37
C TRP A 53 -3.02 -6.05 2.61
N GLU A 54 -2.56 -7.27 2.45
CA GLU A 54 -1.94 -8.01 3.56
C GLU A 54 -0.71 -7.29 4.12
N SER A 55 0.07 -6.66 3.26
CA SER A 55 1.24 -5.89 3.70
C SER A 55 0.86 -4.60 4.40
N MET A 56 -0.20 -3.93 3.96
CA MET A 56 -0.51 -2.58 4.43
C MET A 56 -1.63 -2.51 5.47
N SER A 57 -2.44 -3.55 5.61
CA SER A 57 -3.63 -3.47 6.48
C SER A 57 -3.33 -3.13 7.94
N PRO A 58 -2.24 -3.60 8.56
CA PRO A 58 -1.92 -3.18 9.93
C PRO A 58 -1.69 -1.68 10.04
N PHE A 59 -1.11 -1.05 9.03
CA PHE A 59 -0.86 0.39 9.01
C PHE A 59 -2.16 1.16 8.78
N VAL A 60 -3.03 0.66 7.90
CA VAL A 60 -4.36 1.24 7.71
C VAL A 60 -5.16 1.17 9.00
N LEU A 61 -5.12 0.04 9.69
CA LEU A 61 -5.82 -0.12 10.96
C LEU A 61 -5.35 0.90 11.99
N ALA A 62 -4.04 1.04 12.15
CA ALA A 62 -3.47 2.00 13.10
C ALA A 62 -3.84 3.44 12.73
N LEU A 63 -3.69 3.80 11.45
CA LEU A 63 -3.98 5.17 10.99
C LEU A 63 -5.47 5.50 11.14
N SER A 64 -6.36 4.54 10.84
CA SER A 64 -7.80 4.77 10.94
C SER A 64 -8.24 5.00 12.39
N HIS A 65 -7.50 4.49 13.35
CA HIS A 65 -7.78 4.64 14.78
C HIS A 65 -6.98 5.76 15.46
N GLY A 66 -6.36 6.65 14.69
CA GLY A 66 -5.64 7.79 15.24
C GLY A 66 -4.16 7.57 15.49
N GLY A 67 -3.64 6.39 15.16
CA GLY A 67 -2.22 6.10 15.27
C GLY A 67 -1.38 6.79 14.20
N GLY A 68 -0.09 6.61 14.29
CA GLY A 68 0.86 7.18 13.34
C GLY A 68 2.25 7.17 13.93
N ASN A 69 3.11 8.04 13.38
CA ASN A 69 4.51 8.15 13.79
C ASN A 69 5.22 6.79 13.84
N PHE A 70 4.99 5.98 12.80
CA PHE A 70 5.59 4.65 12.71
C PHE A 70 7.12 4.75 12.75
N TYR A 71 7.74 3.81 13.45
CA TYR A 71 9.20 3.74 13.61
C TYR A 71 9.81 5.04 14.15
N ASP A 72 9.02 5.80 14.91
CA ASP A 72 9.46 7.00 15.61
C ASP A 72 10.19 7.99 14.70
N GLY A 73 9.40 8.62 13.81
CA GLY A 73 9.92 9.67 12.93
C GLY A 73 10.32 9.19 11.54
N TRP A 74 9.89 8.02 11.15
CA TRP A 74 10.18 7.48 9.82
C TRP A 74 9.60 8.32 8.68
N MET A 75 8.32 8.72 8.78
CA MET A 75 7.66 9.52 7.76
C MET A 75 7.73 11.01 8.10
N LYS A 76 7.94 11.85 7.08
CA LYS A 76 7.89 13.31 7.27
C LYS A 76 6.52 13.77 7.76
N THR A 77 5.46 13.12 7.30
CA THR A 77 4.10 13.35 7.79
C THR A 77 3.73 12.18 8.72
N PRO A 78 3.59 12.43 10.04
CA PRO A 78 3.41 11.33 11.00
C PRO A 78 2.16 10.48 10.78
N ARG A 79 1.11 11.03 10.21
CA ARG A 79 -0.15 10.32 9.96
C ARG A 79 -0.15 9.67 8.57
N SER A 80 0.98 9.08 8.20
CA SER A 80 1.13 8.39 6.91
C SER A 80 2.13 7.25 7.01
N ALA A 81 2.16 6.40 5.99
CA ALA A 81 3.11 5.30 5.87
C ALA A 81 3.39 5.01 4.40
N MET A 82 4.63 4.64 4.07
CA MET A 82 5.01 4.19 2.74
C MET A 82 5.26 2.69 2.81
N ILE A 83 4.33 1.90 2.27
CA ILE A 83 4.37 0.44 2.39
C ILE A 83 4.39 -0.17 0.99
N SER A 84 5.19 -1.21 0.80
CA SER A 84 5.20 -1.93 -0.46
C SER A 84 4.39 -3.23 -0.35
N CYS A 85 3.92 -3.73 -1.50
CA CYS A 85 3.41 -5.09 -1.57
C CYS A 85 4.57 -6.07 -1.35
N ASN A 86 4.24 -7.36 -1.20
CA ASN A 86 5.22 -8.39 -0.86
C ASN A 86 5.83 -9.10 -2.07
N ASP A 87 5.64 -8.58 -3.29
CA ASP A 87 6.27 -9.13 -4.49
C ASP A 87 7.71 -8.61 -4.58
N GLY A 88 8.68 -9.50 -4.43
CA GLY A 88 10.09 -9.14 -4.47
C GLY A 88 10.63 -8.89 -5.88
N PHE A 89 9.89 -9.25 -6.93
CA PHE A 89 10.30 -9.03 -8.32
C PHE A 89 9.77 -7.71 -8.87
N ARG A 90 8.53 -7.35 -8.50
CA ARG A 90 7.85 -6.13 -8.98
C ARG A 90 7.18 -5.42 -7.82
N PRO A 91 7.95 -4.92 -6.85
CA PRO A 91 7.32 -4.29 -5.69
C PRO A 91 6.62 -2.99 -6.08
N VAL A 92 5.42 -2.83 -5.55
CA VAL A 92 4.62 -1.61 -5.73
C VAL A 92 4.62 -0.87 -4.41
N SER A 93 5.00 0.41 -4.44
CA SER A 93 5.00 1.25 -3.24
C SER A 93 3.72 2.06 -3.16
N PHE A 94 3.10 2.03 -1.98
CA PHE A 94 1.85 2.73 -1.69
C PHE A 94 2.08 3.76 -0.60
N LEU A 95 1.58 4.97 -0.81
CA LEU A 95 1.50 5.98 0.25
C LEU A 95 0.14 5.85 0.90
N ILE A 96 0.12 5.60 2.20
CA ILE A 96 -1.10 5.51 2.99
C ILE A 96 -1.20 6.77 3.84
N GLU A 97 -2.30 7.50 3.72
CA GLU A 97 -2.51 8.75 4.44
C GLU A 97 -3.83 8.70 5.19
N ALA A 98 -3.82 9.04 6.47
CA ALA A 98 -5.04 9.19 7.23
C ALA A 98 -5.77 10.45 6.79
N LEU A 99 -7.08 10.33 6.57
CA LEU A 99 -7.93 11.47 6.21
C LEU A 99 -8.67 11.96 7.46
N GLU A 100 -9.17 13.18 7.40
CA GLU A 100 -10.00 13.71 8.48
C GLU A 100 -11.43 13.15 8.42
N GLU A 101 -11.84 12.63 7.26
CA GLU A 101 -13.17 12.10 7.06
C GLU A 101 -13.38 10.80 7.82
N GLU A 102 -14.53 10.72 8.52
CA GLU A 102 -14.90 9.51 9.25
C GLU A 102 -15.32 8.39 8.29
N ALA A 103 -14.97 7.16 8.64
CA ALA A 103 -15.45 5.99 7.93
C ALA A 103 -16.97 5.83 8.13
N GLU A 104 -17.63 5.33 7.12
CA GLU A 104 -19.07 5.10 7.13
C GLU A 104 -19.42 3.80 7.87
#